data_a9134071eae5b57fe59569bb7a17d0e9
#
_entry.id   a9134071eae5b57fe59569bb7a17d0e9
#
_cell.length_a   1.000
_cell.length_b   1.000
_cell.length_c   1.000
_cell.angle_alpha   90.00
_cell.angle_beta   90.00
_cell.angle_gamma   90.00
#
_symmetry.space_group_name_H-M   'P 1'
#
loop_
_entity.id
_entity.type
_entity.pdbx_description
1 polymer ?
#
loop_
_entity_poly.entity_id
_entity_poly.type
_entity_poly.pdbx_seq_one_letter_code
_entity_poly.pdbx_strand_id
1 'polypeptide(L)'
;MSVSARFHTIALSGLTALTSKNNYQIKTSLFSGICEIIKVVTKLFLRKPERREVFPAKTKEKITRKETREHLAQFNLACELVKVIRHFFPDLIPLLKRVEDPRHQSYILYSNHVLLMIRILSSIFYINSMRSTSAEFNNETVIENIGILCGEELEELPYWETINDYLKRFSSDELQKVVWRLVYRLIRSRAFEDARIRGKYWQVIIDGTQLYRSRKDLGKHSLFCRKKKGTEEEYIEYYHYVLEAKIVLHEKIQVSILTEFIENDNREVDKQDCEQKGAKRLMERLKQEFPMLQICICGDSLYASEGFFKECRRKKWKYILRYKEGSIPSINQEYQVLKIREKNRMEEAGGVYDYVTGIDYRGESINVVEYEDLEEKKKFLFVTDLSITGRNVKGTVERGRWRWKIENEGFNTQKNQGYHLEHRFSHDYQGMKNHYYLIQIGHMIAQIIEAWEMLWKKVKQSREQKHRLLLTAWKNRGLKESLRELEKKIQVRFA
;
A
#
# COMPACT_ATOMS: atom_id res chain seq x y z
N MET A 1 17.97 -12.56 26.90
CA MET A 1 19.35 -12.29 27.38
C MET A 1 19.68 -10.86 27.03
N SER A 2 19.88 -10.00 28.02
CA SER A 2 20.07 -8.56 27.85
C SER A 2 21.43 -8.26 27.23
N VAL A 3 21.51 -7.14 26.52
CA VAL A 3 22.73 -6.62 25.87
C VAL A 3 23.92 -6.53 26.84
N SER A 4 23.67 -6.39 28.14
CA SER A 4 24.66 -6.41 29.23
C SER A 4 25.44 -7.74 29.34
N ALA A 5 24.82 -8.90 29.08
CA ALA A 5 25.48 -10.21 29.19
C ALA A 5 26.46 -10.50 28.04
N ARG A 6 26.26 -9.90 26.86
CA ARG A 6 27.17 -10.06 25.71
C ARG A 6 28.45 -9.24 25.83
N PHE A 7 28.41 -8.10 26.50
CA PHE A 7 29.62 -7.27 26.71
C PHE A 7 30.57 -7.86 27.77
N HIS A 8 30.04 -8.59 28.79
CA HIS A 8 30.90 -9.27 29.77
C HIS A 8 31.66 -10.43 29.18
N THR A 9 31.07 -11.14 28.20
CA THR A 9 31.75 -12.30 27.55
C THR A 9 32.87 -11.87 26.59
N ILE A 10 32.73 -10.72 25.92
CA ILE A 10 33.73 -10.19 25.01
C ILE A 10 34.93 -9.58 25.80
N ALA A 11 34.67 -9.01 26.95
CA ALA A 11 35.73 -8.46 27.80
C ALA A 11 36.62 -9.55 28.46
N LEU A 12 36.05 -10.74 28.76
CA LEU A 12 36.77 -11.87 29.35
C LEU A 12 37.60 -12.68 28.33
N SER A 13 37.12 -12.76 27.07
CA SER A 13 37.88 -13.46 25.99
C SER A 13 39.10 -12.67 25.48
N GLY A 14 39.09 -11.33 25.61
CA GLY A 14 40.23 -10.47 25.28
C GLY A 14 41.34 -10.48 26.31
N LEU A 15 41.07 -10.87 27.55
CA LEU A 15 42.05 -10.90 28.65
C LEU A 15 42.94 -12.16 28.67
N THR A 16 42.51 -13.26 28.07
CA THR A 16 43.29 -14.53 28.04
C THR A 16 44.35 -14.61 26.94
N ALA A 17 44.34 -13.70 25.98
CA ALA A 17 45.29 -13.70 24.86
C ALA A 17 46.56 -12.85 25.11
N LEU A 18 46.72 -12.19 26.24
CA LEU A 18 47.79 -11.22 26.52
C LEU A 18 48.74 -11.62 27.67
N THR A 19 48.87 -12.91 27.98
CA THR A 19 49.84 -13.39 28.95
C THR A 19 51.08 -14.02 28.29
N SER A 20 51.92 -13.23 27.69
CA SER A 20 53.35 -13.58 27.52
C SER A 20 54.20 -12.34 27.77
N LYS A 21 55.18 -12.60 28.64
CA LYS A 21 56.18 -11.74 29.28
C LYS A 21 56.68 -10.53 28.49
N ASN A 22 56.79 -9.42 29.22
CA ASN A 22 57.58 -8.20 29.12
C ASN A 22 56.79 -6.92 28.75
N ASN A 23 56.57 -6.13 29.78
CA ASN A 23 56.56 -4.67 29.88
C ASN A 23 55.55 -4.16 30.90
N TYR A 24 55.95 -4.09 32.15
CA TYR A 24 55.09 -3.64 33.28
C TYR A 24 54.74 -2.14 33.23
N GLN A 25 55.49 -1.28 32.59
CA GLN A 25 55.22 0.18 32.57
C GLN A 25 54.21 0.61 31.52
N ILE A 26 54.03 -0.13 30.41
CA ILE A 26 53.03 0.21 29.39
C ILE A 26 51.64 -0.28 29.81
N LYS A 27 51.53 -1.30 30.67
CA LYS A 27 50.26 -1.84 31.14
C LYS A 27 49.48 -0.92 32.08
N THR A 28 50.17 -0.15 32.91
CA THR A 28 49.49 0.78 33.87
C THR A 28 48.89 1.99 33.18
N SER A 29 49.51 2.53 32.15
CA SER A 29 48.98 3.65 31.37
C SER A 29 47.76 3.27 30.51
N LEU A 30 47.79 2.11 29.88
CA LEU A 30 46.64 1.60 29.09
C LEU A 30 45.44 1.22 29.98
N PHE A 31 45.66 0.64 31.15
CA PHE A 31 44.63 0.33 32.11
C PHE A 31 43.95 1.60 32.69
N SER A 32 44.74 2.63 32.95
CA SER A 32 44.22 3.93 33.41
C SER A 32 43.34 4.56 32.32
N GLY A 33 43.77 4.55 31.05
CA GLY A 33 43.01 5.09 29.92
C GLY A 33 41.69 4.33 29.66
N ILE A 34 41.73 3.01 29.77
CA ILE A 34 40.53 2.17 29.60
C ILE A 34 39.50 2.39 30.76
N CYS A 35 39.97 2.52 32.00
CA CYS A 35 39.13 2.85 33.15
C CYS A 35 38.49 4.24 33.02
N GLU A 36 39.20 5.22 32.51
CA GLU A 36 38.69 6.57 32.24
C GLU A 36 37.62 6.52 31.14
N ILE A 37 37.84 5.84 30.05
CA ILE A 37 36.87 5.65 28.96
C ILE A 37 35.59 4.93 29.48
N ILE A 38 35.76 3.89 30.29
CA ILE A 38 34.65 3.17 30.90
C ILE A 38 33.88 4.10 31.85
N LYS A 39 34.55 4.94 32.65
CA LYS A 39 33.88 5.94 33.50
C LYS A 39 33.12 7.00 32.71
N VAL A 40 33.67 7.47 31.59
CA VAL A 40 32.99 8.43 30.70
C VAL A 40 31.79 7.81 30.00
N VAL A 41 31.94 6.60 29.47
CA VAL A 41 30.86 5.84 28.83
C VAL A 41 29.77 5.52 29.85
N THR A 42 30.12 5.07 31.06
CA THR A 42 29.14 4.78 32.13
C THR A 42 28.43 6.06 32.59
N LYS A 43 29.12 7.21 32.64
CA LYS A 43 28.50 8.51 32.95
C LYS A 43 27.57 9.00 31.83
N LEU A 44 27.86 8.68 30.57
CA LEU A 44 26.98 9.01 29.43
C LEU A 44 25.72 8.13 29.42
N PHE A 45 25.83 6.86 29.79
CA PHE A 45 24.68 5.94 29.82
C PHE A 45 23.87 5.99 31.14
N LEU A 46 24.43 6.54 32.22
CA LEU A 46 23.74 6.70 33.51
C LEU A 46 23.21 8.12 33.78
N ARG A 47 23.29 9.05 32.81
CA ARG A 47 22.50 10.27 32.91
C ARG A 47 21.03 9.85 32.90
N LYS A 48 20.41 9.89 34.09
CA LYS A 48 18.95 9.87 34.21
C LYS A 48 18.42 10.92 33.25
N PRO A 49 17.48 10.57 32.36
CA PRO A 49 16.83 11.59 31.53
C PRO A 49 16.22 12.59 32.49
N GLU A 50 16.55 13.87 32.31
CA GLU A 50 15.85 14.96 32.98
C GLU A 50 14.37 14.70 32.84
N ARG A 51 13.62 14.79 33.96
CA ARG A 51 12.16 14.63 33.93
C ARG A 51 11.62 15.67 32.96
N ARG A 52 11.32 15.22 31.73
CA ARG A 52 10.47 16.00 30.84
C ARG A 52 9.16 16.21 31.58
N GLU A 53 8.72 17.45 31.67
CA GLU A 53 7.36 17.74 32.08
C GLU A 53 6.43 16.95 31.17
N VAL A 54 5.85 15.93 31.75
CA VAL A 54 4.87 15.09 31.05
C VAL A 54 3.60 15.95 31.05
N PHE A 55 3.35 16.65 29.95
CA PHE A 55 2.00 17.11 29.67
C PHE A 55 1.08 15.91 29.84
N PRO A 56 -0.02 16.03 30.60
CA PRO A 56 -0.91 14.90 30.81
C PRO A 56 -1.38 14.44 29.43
N ALA A 57 -0.85 13.31 28.98
CA ALA A 57 -1.37 12.64 27.80
C ALA A 57 -2.85 12.48 28.05
N LYS A 58 -3.72 12.99 27.16
CA LYS A 58 -5.16 12.70 27.19
C LYS A 58 -5.27 11.22 27.41
N THR A 59 -5.71 10.81 28.58
CA THR A 59 -5.88 9.40 28.96
C THR A 59 -6.85 8.82 27.94
N LYS A 60 -6.33 8.09 26.95
CA LYS A 60 -7.19 7.33 26.04
C LYS A 60 -7.94 6.35 26.91
N GLU A 61 -9.25 6.52 27.05
CA GLU A 61 -10.11 5.59 27.80
C GLU A 61 -9.72 4.18 27.44
N LYS A 62 -9.39 3.37 28.47
CA LYS A 62 -9.04 1.95 28.29
C LYS A 62 -10.31 1.19 27.97
N ILE A 63 -10.60 1.02 26.66
CA ILE A 63 -11.69 0.14 26.22
C ILE A 63 -11.42 -1.28 26.71
N THR A 64 -12.34 -1.84 27.46
CA THR A 64 -12.25 -3.19 28.02
C THR A 64 -12.63 -4.25 27.00
N ARG A 65 -12.24 -5.51 27.24
CA ARG A 65 -12.67 -6.65 26.40
C ARG A 65 -14.19 -6.86 26.45
N LYS A 66 -14.84 -6.50 27.58
CA LYS A 66 -16.28 -6.57 27.75
C LYS A 66 -16.98 -5.56 26.85
N GLU A 67 -16.57 -4.29 26.89
CA GLU A 67 -17.12 -3.23 26.04
C GLU A 67 -16.94 -3.52 24.56
N THR A 68 -15.80 -4.10 24.17
CA THR A 68 -15.57 -4.53 22.79
C THR A 68 -16.57 -5.61 22.35
N ARG A 69 -16.82 -6.63 23.19
CA ARG A 69 -17.79 -7.70 22.91
C ARG A 69 -19.21 -7.19 22.84
N GLU A 70 -19.62 -6.36 23.79
CA GLU A 70 -20.96 -5.73 23.83
C GLU A 70 -21.20 -4.83 22.60
N HIS A 71 -20.17 -4.10 22.18
CA HIS A 71 -20.24 -3.29 20.97
C HIS A 71 -20.40 -4.15 19.71
N LEU A 72 -19.56 -5.18 19.54
CA LEU A 72 -19.62 -6.07 18.38
C LEU A 72 -20.89 -6.92 18.34
N ALA A 73 -21.49 -7.24 19.49
CA ALA A 73 -22.74 -7.98 19.55
C ALA A 73 -23.92 -7.23 18.94
N GLN A 74 -23.83 -5.89 18.78
CA GLN A 74 -24.86 -5.07 18.13
C GLN A 74 -24.87 -5.20 16.61
N PHE A 75 -23.85 -5.82 16.00
CA PHE A 75 -23.67 -5.93 14.57
C PHE A 75 -23.64 -7.38 14.11
N ASN A 76 -24.34 -7.67 13.02
CA ASN A 76 -24.07 -8.85 12.23
C ASN A 76 -22.97 -8.49 11.20
N LEU A 77 -21.70 -8.81 11.50
CA LEU A 77 -20.57 -8.44 10.64
C LEU A 77 -20.68 -9.00 9.22
N ALA A 78 -21.30 -10.15 9.03
CA ALA A 78 -21.56 -10.72 7.71
C ALA A 78 -22.55 -9.81 6.93
N CYS A 79 -23.64 -9.39 7.58
CA CYS A 79 -24.56 -8.41 7.01
C CYS A 79 -23.89 -7.08 6.70
N GLU A 80 -23.08 -6.55 7.62
CA GLU A 80 -22.42 -5.26 7.43
C GLU A 80 -21.46 -5.29 6.23
N LEU A 81 -20.74 -6.39 6.01
CA LEU A 81 -19.92 -6.58 4.81
C LEU A 81 -20.77 -6.52 3.54
N VAL A 82 -21.90 -7.24 3.50
CA VAL A 82 -22.79 -7.24 2.33
C VAL A 82 -23.43 -5.87 2.10
N LYS A 83 -23.81 -5.16 3.16
CA LYS A 83 -24.32 -3.79 3.06
C LYS A 83 -23.28 -2.84 2.48
N VAL A 84 -22.01 -2.92 2.91
CA VAL A 84 -20.91 -2.14 2.33
C VAL A 84 -20.75 -2.43 0.84
N ILE A 85 -20.75 -3.72 0.46
CA ILE A 85 -20.68 -4.11 -0.95
C ILE A 85 -21.86 -3.53 -1.74
N ARG A 86 -23.08 -3.70 -1.27
CA ARG A 86 -24.28 -3.20 -1.96
C ARG A 86 -24.34 -1.67 -2.02
N HIS A 87 -23.85 -0.97 -1.01
CA HIS A 87 -23.87 0.49 -0.97
C HIS A 87 -22.84 1.13 -1.89
N PHE A 88 -21.56 0.71 -1.79
CA PHE A 88 -20.47 1.31 -2.56
C PHE A 88 -20.31 0.68 -3.93
N PHE A 89 -20.65 -0.59 -4.07
CA PHE A 89 -20.41 -1.41 -5.27
C PHE A 89 -21.68 -2.14 -5.73
N PRO A 90 -22.82 -1.45 -5.91
CA PRO A 90 -24.09 -2.10 -6.29
C PRO A 90 -24.00 -2.86 -7.62
N ASP A 91 -23.08 -2.43 -8.49
CA ASP A 91 -22.87 -3.04 -9.80
C ASP A 91 -21.84 -4.20 -9.77
N LEU A 92 -21.27 -4.57 -8.62
CA LEU A 92 -20.18 -5.58 -8.55
C LEU A 92 -20.62 -6.91 -9.17
N ILE A 93 -21.69 -7.50 -8.69
CA ILE A 93 -22.19 -8.79 -9.23
C ILE A 93 -22.56 -8.69 -10.70
N PRO A 94 -23.35 -7.67 -11.16
CA PRO A 94 -23.58 -7.46 -12.60
C PRO A 94 -22.32 -7.31 -13.44
N LEU A 95 -21.27 -6.65 -12.93
CA LEU A 95 -20.00 -6.51 -13.63
C LEU A 95 -19.26 -7.84 -13.73
N LEU A 96 -19.23 -8.61 -12.63
CA LEU A 96 -18.60 -9.94 -12.63
C LEU A 96 -19.31 -10.91 -13.57
N LYS A 97 -20.66 -10.85 -13.68
CA LYS A 97 -21.44 -11.64 -14.65
C LYS A 97 -21.06 -11.35 -16.11
N ARG A 98 -20.58 -10.13 -16.41
CA ARG A 98 -20.18 -9.71 -17.77
C ARG A 98 -18.75 -10.06 -18.12
N VAL A 99 -17.95 -10.52 -17.18
CA VAL A 99 -16.60 -11.01 -17.46
C VAL A 99 -16.71 -12.21 -18.41
N GLU A 100 -15.87 -12.22 -19.43
CA GLU A 100 -15.87 -13.30 -20.43
C GLU A 100 -15.77 -14.68 -19.78
N ASP A 101 -16.62 -15.58 -20.22
CA ASP A 101 -16.59 -16.98 -19.82
C ASP A 101 -16.30 -17.87 -21.05
N PRO A 102 -15.05 -18.24 -21.29
CA PRO A 102 -14.67 -19.05 -22.43
C PRO A 102 -14.99 -20.54 -22.24
N ARG A 103 -15.62 -20.95 -21.13
CA ARG A 103 -16.05 -22.33 -20.91
C ARG A 103 -17.25 -22.66 -21.78
N HIS A 104 -17.29 -23.87 -22.29
CA HIS A 104 -18.48 -24.34 -23.03
C HIS A 104 -19.68 -24.43 -22.10
N GLN A 105 -20.83 -23.88 -22.50
CA GLN A 105 -22.02 -23.75 -21.64
C GLN A 105 -22.47 -25.07 -21.02
N SER A 106 -22.36 -26.21 -21.76
CA SER A 106 -22.75 -27.54 -21.24
C SER A 106 -21.90 -28.03 -20.06
N TYR A 107 -20.75 -27.41 -19.79
CA TYR A 107 -19.84 -27.78 -18.70
C TYR A 107 -19.78 -26.74 -17.58
N ILE A 108 -20.65 -25.72 -17.63
CA ILE A 108 -20.73 -24.71 -16.59
C ILE A 108 -21.61 -25.20 -15.45
N LEU A 109 -21.00 -25.71 -14.39
CA LEU A 109 -21.68 -26.06 -13.15
C LEU A 109 -21.79 -24.83 -12.23
N TYR A 110 -20.75 -24.00 -12.21
CA TYR A 110 -20.69 -22.79 -11.39
C TYR A 110 -20.53 -21.57 -12.28
N SER A 111 -21.38 -20.56 -12.08
CA SER A 111 -21.33 -19.30 -12.82
C SER A 111 -20.00 -18.57 -12.61
N ASN A 112 -19.52 -17.84 -13.63
CA ASN A 112 -18.27 -17.08 -13.58
C ASN A 112 -18.20 -16.10 -12.38
N HIS A 113 -19.28 -15.38 -12.12
CA HIS A 113 -19.31 -14.41 -11.02
C HIS A 113 -19.25 -15.07 -9.62
N VAL A 114 -19.73 -16.32 -9.47
CA VAL A 114 -19.54 -17.09 -8.23
C VAL A 114 -18.07 -17.42 -8.02
N LEU A 115 -17.38 -17.93 -9.08
CA LEU A 115 -15.93 -18.21 -9.03
C LEU A 115 -15.12 -16.96 -8.64
N LEU A 116 -15.42 -15.84 -9.29
CA LEU A 116 -14.74 -14.56 -9.05
C LEU A 116 -15.05 -14.03 -7.65
N MET A 117 -16.29 -14.13 -7.19
CA MET A 117 -16.69 -13.64 -5.86
C MET A 117 -16.06 -14.44 -4.73
N ILE A 118 -15.94 -15.76 -4.87
CA ILE A 118 -15.22 -16.62 -3.91
C ILE A 118 -13.77 -16.13 -3.77
N ARG A 119 -13.10 -15.82 -4.88
CA ARG A 119 -11.70 -15.33 -4.83
C ARG A 119 -11.60 -13.94 -4.21
N ILE A 120 -12.55 -13.05 -4.46
CA ILE A 120 -12.64 -11.73 -3.82
C ILE A 120 -12.83 -11.88 -2.32
N LEU A 121 -13.80 -12.70 -1.87
CA LEU A 121 -14.06 -12.97 -0.46
C LEU A 121 -12.86 -13.60 0.24
N SER A 122 -12.16 -14.53 -0.41
CA SER A 122 -10.94 -15.11 0.17
C SER A 122 -9.87 -14.05 0.46
N SER A 123 -9.77 -13.02 -0.39
CA SER A 123 -8.88 -11.88 -0.15
C SER A 123 -9.37 -11.01 1.02
N ILE A 124 -10.68 -10.71 1.09
CA ILE A 124 -11.27 -9.95 2.20
C ILE A 124 -11.04 -10.66 3.53
N PHE A 125 -11.12 -11.97 3.57
CA PHE A 125 -10.96 -12.76 4.81
C PHE A 125 -9.51 -13.18 5.10
N TYR A 126 -8.54 -12.70 4.33
CA TYR A 126 -7.10 -12.99 4.52
C TYR A 126 -6.77 -14.47 4.45
N ILE A 127 -7.44 -15.20 3.57
CA ILE A 127 -7.16 -16.62 3.34
C ILE A 127 -5.93 -16.74 2.43
N ASN A 128 -4.92 -17.43 2.90
CA ASN A 128 -3.55 -17.41 2.35
C ASN A 128 -3.36 -18.22 1.05
N SER A 129 -4.29 -19.10 0.70
CA SER A 129 -4.19 -19.91 -0.52
C SER A 129 -5.57 -20.32 -1.04
N MET A 130 -5.64 -20.69 -2.31
CA MET A 130 -6.88 -21.19 -2.91
C MET A 130 -7.31 -22.53 -2.32
N ARG A 131 -6.35 -23.39 -1.95
CA ARG A 131 -6.64 -24.65 -1.24
C ARG A 131 -7.26 -24.39 0.13
N SER A 132 -6.70 -23.44 0.89
CA SER A 132 -7.28 -23.02 2.18
C SER A 132 -8.65 -22.39 1.99
N THR A 133 -8.92 -21.70 0.87
CA THR A 133 -10.25 -21.15 0.56
C THR A 133 -11.29 -22.26 0.46
N SER A 134 -11.01 -23.33 -0.29
CA SER A 134 -11.93 -24.48 -0.36
C SER A 134 -12.19 -25.11 1.01
N ALA A 135 -11.16 -25.24 1.84
CA ALA A 135 -11.30 -25.81 3.19
C ALA A 135 -12.12 -24.89 4.14
N GLU A 136 -11.83 -23.59 4.14
CA GLU A 136 -12.51 -22.62 5.02
C GLU A 136 -13.96 -22.35 4.60
N PHE A 137 -14.27 -22.44 3.31
CA PHE A 137 -15.59 -22.18 2.77
C PHE A 137 -16.49 -23.42 2.68
N ASN A 138 -15.95 -24.61 2.95
CA ASN A 138 -16.75 -25.85 2.99
C ASN A 138 -17.64 -25.89 4.26
N ASN A 139 -18.70 -25.09 4.25
CA ASN A 139 -19.61 -24.88 5.35
C ASN A 139 -20.97 -24.42 4.80
N GLU A 140 -22.06 -25.01 5.23
CA GLU A 140 -23.42 -24.73 4.73
C GLU A 140 -23.78 -23.25 4.79
N THR A 141 -23.49 -22.59 5.93
CA THR A 141 -23.75 -21.15 6.10
C THR A 141 -22.97 -20.30 5.10
N VAL A 142 -21.72 -20.68 4.79
CA VAL A 142 -20.89 -19.97 3.80
C VAL A 142 -21.45 -20.16 2.40
N ILE A 143 -21.87 -21.38 2.03
CA ILE A 143 -22.48 -21.70 0.74
C ILE A 143 -23.73 -20.84 0.53
N GLU A 144 -24.63 -20.86 1.53
CA GLU A 144 -25.86 -20.04 1.51
C GLU A 144 -25.56 -18.53 1.41
N ASN A 145 -24.59 -18.03 2.20
CA ASN A 145 -24.21 -16.62 2.20
C ASN A 145 -23.65 -16.17 0.84
N ILE A 146 -22.82 -17.00 0.19
CA ILE A 146 -22.31 -16.73 -1.15
C ILE A 146 -23.45 -16.76 -2.17
N GLY A 147 -24.36 -17.72 -2.08
CA GLY A 147 -25.54 -17.80 -2.91
C GLY A 147 -26.40 -16.54 -2.83
N ILE A 148 -26.74 -16.08 -1.62
CA ILE A 148 -27.51 -14.84 -1.39
C ILE A 148 -26.76 -13.60 -1.92
N LEU A 149 -25.44 -13.54 -1.74
CA LEU A 149 -24.63 -12.42 -2.26
C LEU A 149 -24.59 -12.40 -3.78
N CYS A 150 -24.45 -13.55 -4.42
CA CYS A 150 -24.36 -13.71 -5.87
C CYS A 150 -25.73 -13.73 -6.57
N GLY A 151 -26.82 -13.95 -5.80
CA GLY A 151 -28.19 -14.10 -6.34
C GLY A 151 -28.39 -15.43 -7.07
N GLU A 152 -27.82 -16.52 -6.56
CA GLU A 152 -27.93 -17.88 -7.05
C GLU A 152 -28.15 -18.87 -5.91
N GLU A 153 -28.89 -19.94 -6.14
CA GLU A 153 -28.95 -21.07 -5.22
C GLU A 153 -27.74 -21.98 -5.46
N LEU A 154 -27.02 -22.29 -4.40
CA LEU A 154 -25.81 -23.10 -4.43
C LEU A 154 -25.97 -24.27 -3.45
N GLU A 155 -25.77 -25.49 -3.94
CA GLU A 155 -25.75 -26.69 -3.11
C GLU A 155 -24.32 -26.93 -2.55
N GLU A 156 -23.30 -26.58 -3.33
CA GLU A 156 -21.88 -26.70 -3.00
C GLU A 156 -21.05 -25.58 -3.61
N LEU A 157 -19.81 -25.43 -3.20
CA LEU A 157 -18.87 -24.49 -3.81
C LEU A 157 -17.84 -25.20 -4.68
N PRO A 158 -17.35 -24.51 -5.73
CA PRO A 158 -16.33 -25.04 -6.60
C PRO A 158 -15.04 -25.33 -5.82
N TYR A 159 -14.38 -26.41 -6.17
CA TYR A 159 -13.05 -26.70 -5.66
C TYR A 159 -12.04 -25.67 -6.21
N TRP A 160 -10.98 -25.41 -5.48
CA TRP A 160 -10.01 -24.38 -5.81
C TRP A 160 -9.37 -24.51 -7.21
N GLU A 161 -9.24 -25.73 -7.72
CA GLU A 161 -8.71 -25.99 -9.06
C GLU A 161 -9.63 -25.45 -10.16
N THR A 162 -10.94 -25.59 -9.99
CA THR A 162 -11.95 -25.05 -10.91
C THR A 162 -11.83 -23.54 -11.04
N ILE A 163 -11.63 -22.85 -9.91
CA ILE A 163 -11.43 -21.39 -9.90
C ILE A 163 -10.13 -21.03 -10.62
N ASN A 164 -9.03 -21.71 -10.30
CA ASN A 164 -7.74 -21.45 -10.91
C ASN A 164 -7.76 -21.74 -12.43
N ASP A 165 -8.42 -22.80 -12.87
CA ASP A 165 -8.52 -23.14 -14.30
C ASP A 165 -9.37 -22.13 -15.07
N TYR A 166 -10.44 -21.62 -14.48
CA TYR A 166 -11.20 -20.52 -15.06
C TYR A 166 -10.34 -19.25 -15.20
N LEU A 167 -9.60 -18.87 -14.16
CA LEU A 167 -8.77 -17.64 -14.14
C LEU A 167 -7.64 -17.66 -15.17
N LYS A 168 -7.24 -18.79 -15.72
CA LYS A 168 -6.24 -18.89 -16.80
C LYS A 168 -6.80 -18.54 -18.18
N ARG A 169 -8.12 -18.57 -18.36
CA ARG A 169 -8.76 -18.66 -19.68
C ARG A 169 -9.22 -17.34 -20.28
N PHE A 170 -9.33 -16.26 -19.50
CA PHE A 170 -9.81 -14.98 -20.01
C PHE A 170 -8.80 -13.84 -19.76
N SER A 171 -8.91 -12.77 -20.55
CA SER A 171 -8.01 -11.63 -20.46
C SER A 171 -8.16 -10.88 -19.13
N SER A 172 -7.03 -10.55 -18.49
CA SER A 172 -7.02 -9.73 -17.28
C SER A 172 -7.56 -8.31 -17.49
N ASP A 173 -7.64 -7.84 -18.74
CA ASP A 173 -8.25 -6.55 -19.07
C ASP A 173 -9.74 -6.50 -18.70
N GLU A 174 -10.43 -7.65 -18.69
CA GLU A 174 -11.82 -7.73 -18.24
C GLU A 174 -11.95 -7.34 -16.76
N LEU A 175 -11.06 -7.84 -15.90
CA LEU A 175 -11.04 -7.46 -14.48
C LEU A 175 -10.56 -6.02 -14.27
N GLN A 176 -9.64 -5.52 -15.10
CA GLN A 176 -9.27 -4.11 -15.06
C GLN A 176 -10.48 -3.21 -15.37
N LYS A 177 -11.32 -3.57 -16.34
CA LYS A 177 -12.58 -2.84 -16.63
C LYS A 177 -13.53 -2.88 -15.43
N VAL A 178 -13.60 -3.99 -14.71
CA VAL A 178 -14.38 -4.07 -13.45
C VAL A 178 -13.84 -3.08 -12.45
N VAL A 179 -12.51 -3.07 -12.20
CA VAL A 179 -11.86 -2.11 -11.28
C VAL A 179 -12.21 -0.67 -11.66
N TRP A 180 -12.12 -0.29 -12.94
CA TRP A 180 -12.48 1.07 -13.38
C TRP A 180 -13.92 1.44 -13.03
N ARG A 181 -14.87 0.56 -13.28
CA ARG A 181 -16.29 0.81 -12.98
C ARG A 181 -16.53 0.97 -11.48
N LEU A 182 -15.88 0.16 -10.64
CA LEU A 182 -15.97 0.29 -9.19
C LEU A 182 -15.36 1.61 -8.71
N VAL A 183 -14.21 2.01 -9.24
CA VAL A 183 -13.57 3.30 -8.91
C VAL A 183 -14.43 4.48 -9.36
N TYR A 184 -15.07 4.40 -10.53
CA TYR A 184 -16.03 5.42 -10.96
C TYR A 184 -17.15 5.64 -9.95
N ARG A 185 -17.66 4.56 -9.35
CA ARG A 185 -18.68 4.65 -8.29
C ARG A 185 -18.15 5.39 -7.07
N LEU A 186 -16.94 5.05 -6.63
CA LEU A 186 -16.31 5.68 -5.46
C LEU A 186 -16.04 7.18 -5.69
N ILE A 187 -15.49 7.55 -6.84
CA ILE A 187 -15.21 8.96 -7.20
C ILE A 187 -16.50 9.81 -7.22
N ARG A 188 -17.63 9.21 -7.60
CA ARG A 188 -18.94 9.89 -7.63
C ARG A 188 -19.67 9.86 -6.32
N SER A 189 -19.20 9.11 -5.34
CA SER A 189 -19.76 9.09 -4.00
C SER A 189 -19.43 10.38 -3.25
N ARG A 190 -20.41 11.01 -2.61
CA ARG A 190 -20.21 12.17 -1.75
C ARG A 190 -19.35 11.86 -0.54
N ALA A 191 -19.26 10.58 -0.14
CA ALA A 191 -18.45 10.14 0.99
C ALA A 191 -16.96 10.50 0.89
N PHE A 192 -16.45 10.80 -0.32
CA PHE A 192 -15.05 11.06 -0.60
C PHE A 192 -14.77 12.46 -1.19
N GLU A 193 -15.72 13.39 -1.14
CA GLU A 193 -15.54 14.73 -1.73
C GLU A 193 -14.38 15.50 -1.10
N ASP A 194 -14.16 15.36 0.19
CA ASP A 194 -13.09 16.05 0.94
C ASP A 194 -11.68 15.48 0.67
N ALA A 195 -11.58 14.35 -0.02
CA ALA A 195 -10.28 13.76 -0.40
C ALA A 195 -9.51 14.60 -1.43
N ARG A 196 -10.21 15.46 -2.18
CA ARG A 196 -9.62 16.24 -3.26
C ARG A 196 -8.65 17.32 -2.76
N ILE A 197 -7.47 17.38 -3.35
CA ILE A 197 -6.53 18.47 -3.12
C ILE A 197 -7.18 19.77 -3.61
N ARG A 198 -7.31 20.73 -2.70
CA ARG A 198 -7.95 22.05 -2.95
C ARG A 198 -9.39 21.94 -3.51
N GLY A 199 -10.12 20.91 -3.10
CA GLY A 199 -11.49 20.64 -3.58
C GLY A 199 -11.59 20.27 -5.06
N LYS A 200 -10.46 20.15 -5.78
CA LYS A 200 -10.44 20.00 -7.23
C LYS A 200 -9.77 18.71 -7.72
N TYR A 201 -8.53 18.44 -7.27
CA TYR A 201 -7.69 17.39 -7.85
C TYR A 201 -7.73 16.11 -7.00
N TRP A 202 -7.99 14.99 -7.66
CA TRP A 202 -7.81 13.67 -7.03
C TRP A 202 -6.32 13.35 -6.96
N GLN A 203 -5.85 13.01 -5.78
CA GLN A 203 -4.49 12.53 -5.61
C GLN A 203 -4.39 11.10 -6.14
N VAL A 204 -3.50 10.89 -7.11
CA VAL A 204 -3.14 9.58 -7.64
C VAL A 204 -1.67 9.34 -7.37
N ILE A 205 -1.37 8.29 -6.63
CA ILE A 205 0.00 7.90 -6.31
C ILE A 205 0.42 6.81 -7.30
N ILE A 206 1.58 7.00 -7.92
CA ILE A 206 2.19 6.01 -8.82
C ILE A 206 3.41 5.45 -8.14
N ASP A 207 3.49 4.13 -8.05
CA ASP A 207 4.65 3.42 -7.51
C ASP A 207 4.67 1.97 -8.02
N GLY A 208 5.85 1.37 -8.07
CA GLY A 208 6.03 0.02 -8.55
C GLY A 208 6.36 -0.99 -7.46
N THR A 209 6.01 -2.26 -7.70
CA THR A 209 6.35 -3.31 -6.77
C THR A 209 6.64 -4.64 -7.46
N GLN A 210 7.60 -5.38 -6.91
CA GLN A 210 7.83 -6.76 -7.31
C GLN A 210 6.74 -7.65 -6.70
N LEU A 211 6.28 -8.60 -7.52
CA LEU A 211 5.38 -9.66 -7.10
C LEU A 211 6.19 -10.90 -6.74
N TYR A 212 5.83 -12.05 -7.30
CA TYR A 212 6.56 -13.29 -7.09
C TYR A 212 7.97 -13.24 -7.72
N ARG A 213 8.98 -13.77 -7.02
CA ARG A 213 10.37 -13.93 -7.49
C ARG A 213 10.86 -15.36 -7.33
N SER A 214 11.78 -15.77 -8.20
CA SER A 214 12.31 -17.12 -8.26
C SER A 214 13.70 -17.15 -8.88
N ARG A 215 14.52 -18.13 -8.48
CA ARG A 215 15.74 -18.49 -9.22
C ARG A 215 15.46 -19.33 -10.48
N LYS A 216 14.27 -19.95 -10.55
CA LYS A 216 13.80 -20.64 -11.76
C LYS A 216 13.15 -19.64 -12.69
N ASP A 217 13.36 -19.81 -13.98
CA ASP A 217 12.73 -18.99 -15.02
C ASP A 217 11.20 -19.00 -14.87
N LEU A 218 10.60 -17.82 -14.92
CA LEU A 218 9.15 -17.60 -14.81
C LEU A 218 8.44 -17.42 -16.14
N GLY A 219 9.14 -17.59 -17.24
CA GLY A 219 8.62 -17.49 -18.61
C GLY A 219 8.93 -16.14 -19.30
N LYS A 220 8.50 -16.01 -20.54
CA LYS A 220 8.88 -14.91 -21.45
C LYS A 220 8.58 -13.50 -20.93
N HIS A 221 7.52 -13.35 -20.14
CA HIS A 221 7.09 -12.03 -19.62
C HIS A 221 7.79 -11.58 -18.34
N SER A 222 8.62 -12.47 -17.75
CA SER A 222 9.33 -12.11 -16.54
C SER A 222 10.49 -11.17 -16.80
N LEU A 223 10.72 -10.28 -15.83
CA LEU A 223 11.97 -9.53 -15.74
C LEU A 223 13.02 -10.37 -15.02
N PHE A 224 14.28 -10.00 -15.18
CA PHE A 224 15.37 -10.65 -14.47
C PHE A 224 16.44 -9.66 -14.01
N CYS A 225 17.15 -10.01 -12.96
CA CYS A 225 18.33 -9.29 -12.52
C CYS A 225 19.44 -10.26 -12.07
N ARG A 226 20.68 -9.87 -12.31
CA ARG A 226 21.86 -10.60 -11.83
C ARG A 226 22.17 -10.14 -10.41
N LYS A 227 22.18 -11.07 -9.48
CA LYS A 227 22.53 -10.85 -8.08
C LYS A 227 23.96 -11.29 -7.83
N LYS A 228 24.65 -10.66 -6.88
CA LYS A 228 26.05 -10.93 -6.51
C LYS A 228 26.99 -10.93 -7.72
N LYS A 229 26.80 -9.99 -8.63
CA LYS A 229 27.55 -9.90 -9.89
C LYS A 229 29.05 -9.86 -9.63
N GLY A 230 29.79 -10.71 -10.35
CA GLY A 230 31.27 -10.81 -10.27
C GLY A 230 31.80 -11.62 -9.07
N THR A 231 30.97 -12.38 -8.40
CA THR A 231 31.34 -13.33 -7.34
C THR A 231 31.02 -14.75 -7.77
N GLU A 232 31.63 -15.76 -7.11
CA GLU A 232 31.34 -17.19 -7.34
C GLU A 232 29.85 -17.53 -7.02
N GLU A 233 29.18 -16.70 -6.25
CA GLU A 233 27.77 -16.87 -5.89
C GLU A 233 26.80 -16.11 -6.83
N GLU A 234 27.27 -15.71 -8.01
CA GLU A 234 26.40 -15.01 -8.98
C GLU A 234 25.23 -15.89 -9.42
N TYR A 235 24.02 -15.32 -9.40
CA TYR A 235 22.83 -15.99 -9.89
C TYR A 235 21.85 -15.01 -10.55
N ILE A 236 20.95 -15.55 -11.39
CA ILE A 236 19.84 -14.80 -11.99
C ILE A 236 18.62 -14.98 -11.12
N GLU A 237 17.96 -13.88 -10.78
CA GLU A 237 16.66 -13.83 -10.11
C GLU A 237 15.63 -13.32 -11.10
N TYR A 238 14.61 -14.12 -11.36
CA TYR A 238 13.45 -13.77 -12.20
C TYR A 238 12.32 -13.27 -11.33
N TYR A 239 11.55 -12.27 -11.81
CA TYR A 239 10.44 -11.71 -11.08
C TYR A 239 9.39 -11.11 -12.00
N HIS A 240 8.17 -11.00 -11.50
CA HIS A 240 7.14 -10.17 -12.09
C HIS A 240 7.11 -8.82 -11.39
N TYR A 241 6.84 -7.77 -12.14
CA TYR A 241 6.81 -6.41 -11.65
C TYR A 241 5.53 -5.71 -12.10
N VAL A 242 4.93 -4.94 -11.22
CA VAL A 242 3.72 -4.20 -11.50
C VAL A 242 3.87 -2.76 -11.06
N LEU A 243 3.39 -1.85 -11.90
CA LEU A 243 3.25 -0.45 -11.61
C LEU A 243 1.79 -0.15 -11.33
N GLU A 244 1.50 0.43 -10.19
CA GLU A 244 0.16 0.78 -9.73
C GLU A 244 -0.06 2.28 -9.73
N ALA A 245 -1.23 2.70 -10.23
CA ALA A 245 -1.81 3.98 -9.89
C ALA A 245 -2.89 3.75 -8.83
N LYS A 246 -2.72 4.34 -7.65
CA LYS A 246 -3.72 4.28 -6.57
C LYS A 246 -4.31 5.66 -6.31
N ILE A 247 -5.64 5.77 -6.38
CA ILE A 247 -6.35 6.98 -6.02
C ILE A 247 -6.59 7.03 -4.51
N VAL A 248 -6.29 8.17 -3.90
CA VAL A 248 -6.52 8.41 -2.47
C VAL A 248 -7.93 8.95 -2.27
N LEU A 249 -8.76 8.17 -1.63
CA LEU A 249 -10.16 8.51 -1.33
C LEU A 249 -10.35 8.98 0.11
N HIS A 250 -9.51 8.52 1.01
CA HIS A 250 -9.49 8.92 2.41
C HIS A 250 -8.10 8.68 2.98
N GLU A 251 -7.80 9.21 4.14
CA GLU A 251 -6.53 8.98 4.81
C GLU A 251 -6.19 7.47 4.94
N LYS A 252 -7.20 6.64 5.16
CA LYS A 252 -7.08 5.18 5.33
C LYS A 252 -7.51 4.38 4.10
N ILE A 253 -7.91 5.02 3.00
CA ILE A 253 -8.47 4.34 1.83
C ILE A 253 -7.73 4.80 0.57
N GLN A 254 -6.95 3.89 -0.01
CA GLN A 254 -6.28 4.07 -1.29
C GLN A 254 -6.54 2.86 -2.16
N VAL A 255 -7.21 3.07 -3.25
CA VAL A 255 -7.67 1.98 -4.12
C VAL A 255 -6.93 2.00 -5.47
N SER A 256 -6.66 0.83 -6.00
CA SER A 256 -6.10 0.70 -7.36
C SER A 256 -7.09 1.28 -8.37
N ILE A 257 -6.63 2.21 -9.19
CA ILE A 257 -7.39 2.76 -10.31
C ILE A 257 -6.91 2.19 -11.64
N LEU A 258 -5.61 1.91 -11.76
CA LEU A 258 -5.01 1.32 -12.94
C LEU A 258 -3.74 0.55 -12.57
N THR A 259 -3.58 -0.60 -13.19
CA THR A 259 -2.42 -1.48 -13.09
C THR A 259 -1.72 -1.59 -14.44
N GLU A 260 -0.41 -1.47 -14.46
CA GLU A 260 0.45 -1.73 -15.61
C GLU A 260 1.45 -2.82 -15.24
N PHE A 261 1.40 -3.96 -15.93
CA PHE A 261 2.41 -5.00 -15.77
C PHE A 261 3.64 -4.64 -16.60
N ILE A 262 4.80 -4.61 -15.96
CA ILE A 262 6.08 -4.39 -16.62
C ILE A 262 6.58 -5.75 -17.08
N GLU A 263 6.59 -5.97 -18.38
CA GLU A 263 6.84 -7.28 -18.97
C GLU A 263 7.76 -7.17 -20.19
N ASN A 264 8.60 -8.17 -20.36
CA ASN A 264 9.36 -8.31 -21.59
C ASN A 264 8.47 -8.93 -22.67
N ASP A 265 8.64 -8.50 -23.92
CA ASP A 265 7.91 -9.05 -25.07
C ASP A 265 8.31 -10.50 -25.36
N ASN A 266 9.60 -10.82 -25.13
CA ASN A 266 10.17 -12.15 -25.29
C ASN A 266 11.31 -12.36 -24.28
N ARG A 267 11.99 -13.50 -24.31
CA ARG A 267 13.15 -13.83 -23.45
C ARG A 267 14.43 -13.14 -23.88
N GLU A 268 14.60 -12.95 -25.17
CA GLU A 268 15.80 -12.38 -25.79
C GLU A 268 15.55 -10.90 -26.07
N VAL A 269 15.74 -10.07 -25.05
CA VAL A 269 15.58 -8.62 -25.15
C VAL A 269 16.91 -7.94 -24.90
N ASP A 270 17.29 -7.03 -25.79
CA ASP A 270 18.49 -6.17 -25.61
C ASP A 270 18.33 -5.28 -24.39
N LYS A 271 17.13 -4.76 -24.17
CA LYS A 271 16.82 -3.89 -23.05
C LYS A 271 15.46 -4.23 -22.46
N GLN A 272 15.45 -4.69 -21.22
CA GLN A 272 14.24 -4.99 -20.50
C GLN A 272 13.30 -3.79 -20.39
N ASP A 273 12.01 -4.04 -20.29
CA ASP A 273 11.03 -3.03 -19.93
C ASP A 273 11.33 -2.44 -18.55
N CYS A 274 10.87 -1.23 -18.29
CA CYS A 274 11.18 -0.51 -17.06
C CYS A 274 10.02 0.36 -16.60
N GLU A 275 10.08 0.72 -15.32
CA GLU A 275 9.06 1.51 -14.63
C GLU A 275 8.78 2.86 -15.32
N GLN A 276 9.79 3.56 -15.83
CA GLN A 276 9.60 4.82 -16.55
C GLN A 276 8.81 4.68 -17.85
N LYS A 277 9.06 3.60 -18.62
CA LYS A 277 8.27 3.30 -19.82
C LYS A 277 6.85 2.89 -19.45
N GLY A 278 6.71 2.04 -18.44
CA GLY A 278 5.43 1.63 -17.90
C GLY A 278 4.61 2.81 -17.39
N ALA A 279 5.23 3.78 -16.71
CA ALA A 279 4.54 4.97 -16.25
C ALA A 279 3.92 5.81 -17.39
N LYS A 280 4.59 5.90 -18.53
CA LYS A 280 4.03 6.59 -19.72
C LYS A 280 2.79 5.86 -20.23
N ARG A 281 2.86 4.52 -20.39
CA ARG A 281 1.71 3.71 -20.81
C ARG A 281 0.55 3.82 -19.82
N LEU A 282 0.85 3.70 -18.52
CA LEU A 282 -0.11 3.84 -17.44
C LEU A 282 -0.81 5.22 -17.47
N MET A 283 -0.06 6.30 -17.63
CA MET A 283 -0.63 7.66 -17.72
C MET A 283 -1.50 7.86 -18.96
N GLU A 284 -1.14 7.27 -20.11
CA GLU A 284 -1.97 7.30 -21.32
C GLU A 284 -3.29 6.56 -21.11
N ARG A 285 -3.24 5.33 -20.62
CA ARG A 285 -4.44 4.53 -20.32
C ARG A 285 -5.32 5.23 -19.27
N LEU A 286 -4.72 5.79 -18.22
CA LEU A 286 -5.45 6.53 -17.20
C LEU A 286 -6.18 7.76 -17.78
N LYS A 287 -5.55 8.45 -18.74
CA LYS A 287 -6.19 9.58 -19.42
C LYS A 287 -7.30 9.15 -20.37
N GLN A 288 -7.15 8.02 -21.04
CA GLN A 288 -8.18 7.44 -21.91
C GLN A 288 -9.42 7.02 -21.12
N GLU A 289 -9.22 6.31 -20.03
CA GLU A 289 -10.32 5.76 -19.22
C GLU A 289 -11.00 6.82 -18.34
N PHE A 290 -10.24 7.82 -17.87
CA PHE A 290 -10.74 8.90 -17.01
C PHE A 290 -10.46 10.28 -17.62
N PRO A 291 -11.00 10.60 -18.82
CA PRO A 291 -10.61 11.80 -19.60
C PRO A 291 -10.88 13.10 -18.86
N MET A 292 -11.94 13.16 -18.06
CA MET A 292 -12.37 14.38 -17.35
C MET A 292 -11.84 14.47 -15.92
N LEU A 293 -11.18 13.42 -15.42
CA LEU A 293 -10.70 13.39 -14.05
C LEU A 293 -9.55 14.39 -13.85
N GLN A 294 -9.73 15.32 -12.94
CA GLN A 294 -8.68 16.25 -12.53
C GLN A 294 -7.74 15.54 -11.56
N ILE A 295 -6.53 15.25 -12.00
CA ILE A 295 -5.56 14.46 -11.25
C ILE A 295 -4.39 15.32 -10.79
N CYS A 296 -3.91 15.06 -9.58
CA CYS A 296 -2.59 15.43 -9.10
C CYS A 296 -1.78 14.16 -8.86
N ILE A 297 -0.76 13.93 -9.69
CA ILE A 297 0.11 12.75 -9.56
C ILE A 297 1.10 12.97 -8.42
N CYS A 298 1.23 11.95 -7.56
CA CYS A 298 2.27 11.88 -6.55
C CYS A 298 3.16 10.67 -6.83
N GLY A 299 4.46 10.86 -6.79
CA GLY A 299 5.44 9.82 -7.09
C GLY A 299 6.77 10.07 -6.39
N ASP A 300 7.68 9.14 -6.55
CA ASP A 300 9.02 9.25 -6.01
C ASP A 300 9.93 10.11 -6.90
N SER A 301 11.23 10.20 -6.56
CA SER A 301 12.21 10.98 -7.31
C SER A 301 12.54 10.41 -8.70
N LEU A 302 12.16 9.19 -9.00
CA LEU A 302 12.34 8.58 -10.32
C LEU A 302 11.50 9.31 -11.39
N TYR A 303 10.35 9.85 -10.98
CA TYR A 303 9.44 10.60 -11.85
C TYR A 303 9.77 12.09 -11.95
N ALA A 304 10.65 12.62 -11.10
CA ALA A 304 11.07 14.02 -11.16
C ALA A 304 11.98 14.23 -12.38
N SER A 305 11.39 14.38 -13.56
CA SER A 305 12.09 14.55 -14.84
C SER A 305 11.30 15.44 -15.79
N GLU A 306 12.02 16.12 -16.71
CA GLU A 306 11.41 16.97 -17.75
C GLU A 306 10.32 16.24 -18.52
N GLY A 307 10.59 15.02 -18.96
CA GLY A 307 9.64 14.22 -19.73
C GLY A 307 8.33 13.99 -18.97
N PHE A 308 8.42 13.75 -17.66
CA PHE A 308 7.25 13.52 -16.81
C PHE A 308 6.45 14.81 -16.57
N PHE A 309 7.14 15.94 -16.36
CA PHE A 309 6.49 17.25 -16.23
C PHE A 309 5.70 17.61 -17.48
N LYS A 310 6.30 17.42 -18.67
CA LYS A 310 5.63 17.63 -19.97
C LYS A 310 4.41 16.75 -20.16
N GLU A 311 4.50 15.48 -19.75
CA GLU A 311 3.36 14.55 -19.79
C GLU A 311 2.21 14.99 -18.88
N CYS A 312 2.50 15.43 -17.67
CA CYS A 312 1.48 15.97 -16.77
C CYS A 312 0.82 17.22 -17.37
N ARG A 313 1.60 18.16 -17.92
CA ARG A 313 1.09 19.36 -18.58
C ARG A 313 0.20 19.02 -19.78
N ARG A 314 0.64 18.11 -20.67
CA ARG A 314 -0.11 17.66 -21.85
C ARG A 314 -1.49 17.12 -21.47
N LYS A 315 -1.57 16.39 -20.35
CA LYS A 315 -2.80 15.81 -19.83
C LYS A 315 -3.63 16.78 -18.97
N LYS A 316 -3.14 17.99 -18.72
CA LYS A 316 -3.72 19.00 -17.81
C LYS A 316 -3.83 18.49 -16.37
N TRP A 317 -2.89 17.67 -15.96
CA TRP A 317 -2.76 17.16 -14.61
C TRP A 317 -1.75 17.97 -13.82
N LYS A 318 -1.85 17.91 -12.49
CA LYS A 318 -0.90 18.47 -11.55
C LYS A 318 -0.01 17.37 -10.98
N TYR A 319 1.11 17.78 -10.35
CA TYR A 319 1.97 16.81 -9.69
C TYR A 319 2.54 17.35 -8.39
N ILE A 320 2.89 16.43 -7.46
CA ILE A 320 3.73 16.64 -6.28
C ILE A 320 4.69 15.45 -6.25
N LEU A 321 5.93 15.67 -6.63
CA LEU A 321 6.91 14.59 -6.75
C LEU A 321 8.00 14.76 -5.70
N ARG A 322 8.41 13.65 -5.09
CA ARG A 322 9.58 13.64 -4.23
C ARG A 322 10.79 14.10 -5.06
N TYR A 323 11.60 14.97 -4.50
CA TYR A 323 12.79 15.47 -5.14
C TYR A 323 14.02 15.13 -4.31
N LYS A 324 15.12 14.76 -4.95
CA LYS A 324 16.43 14.57 -4.34
C LYS A 324 17.39 15.61 -4.90
N GLU A 325 18.20 16.18 -4.03
CA GLU A 325 19.22 17.16 -4.39
C GLU A 325 20.05 16.67 -5.58
N GLY A 326 20.40 16.41 -6.33
CA GLY A 326 21.18 15.85 -7.44
C GLY A 326 20.33 15.27 -8.59
N SER A 327 19.03 15.13 -8.44
CA SER A 327 18.17 14.59 -9.50
C SER A 327 18.14 15.55 -10.73
N ILE A 328 18.04 16.86 -10.48
CA ILE A 328 18.11 17.91 -11.50
C ILE A 328 18.94 19.07 -10.93
N PRO A 329 20.27 19.07 -11.17
CA PRO A 329 21.17 20.06 -10.56
C PRO A 329 20.80 21.52 -10.79
N SER A 330 20.29 21.87 -11.97
CA SER A 330 19.87 23.25 -12.29
C SER A 330 18.74 23.74 -11.41
N ILE A 331 17.70 22.93 -11.18
CA ILE A 331 16.61 23.26 -10.25
C ILE A 331 17.13 23.45 -8.84
N ASN A 332 18.06 22.59 -8.40
CA ASN A 332 18.61 22.71 -7.06
C ASN A 332 19.45 23.97 -6.88
N GLN A 333 20.30 24.30 -7.83
CA GLN A 333 21.11 25.54 -7.80
C GLN A 333 20.21 26.78 -7.73
N GLU A 334 19.23 26.88 -8.59
CA GLU A 334 18.31 28.02 -8.61
C GLU A 334 17.47 28.08 -7.32
N TYR A 335 16.99 26.94 -6.83
CA TYR A 335 16.28 26.85 -5.56
C TYR A 335 17.12 27.41 -4.39
N GLN A 336 18.39 27.02 -4.27
CA GLN A 336 19.25 27.49 -3.17
C GLN A 336 19.47 29.00 -3.22
N VAL A 337 19.68 29.56 -4.40
CA VAL A 337 19.85 31.02 -4.59
C VAL A 337 18.57 31.78 -4.24
N LEU A 338 17.45 31.33 -4.79
CA LEU A 338 16.16 32.01 -4.59
C LEU A 338 15.65 31.85 -3.15
N LYS A 339 15.90 30.74 -2.50
CA LYS A 339 15.54 30.49 -1.10
C LYS A 339 16.13 31.56 -0.17
N ILE A 340 17.40 31.94 -0.38
CA ILE A 340 18.09 32.99 0.41
C ILE A 340 17.47 34.37 0.12
N ARG A 341 17.09 34.63 -1.13
CA ARG A 341 16.57 35.92 -1.58
C ARG A 341 15.12 36.14 -1.18
N GLU A 342 14.25 35.15 -1.42
CA GLU A 342 12.80 35.28 -1.22
C GLU A 342 12.38 35.11 0.23
N LYS A 343 13.09 34.28 0.99
CA LYS A 343 12.84 33.98 2.43
C LYS A 343 11.41 33.53 2.73
N ASN A 344 10.77 32.85 1.77
CA ASN A 344 9.43 32.29 1.97
C ASN A 344 9.52 31.12 2.94
N ARG A 345 9.21 31.39 4.19
CA ARG A 345 9.32 30.43 5.28
C ARG A 345 8.07 30.43 6.14
N MET A 346 7.64 29.26 6.56
CA MET A 346 6.59 29.06 7.53
C MET A 346 7.07 28.08 8.59
N GLU A 347 6.90 28.42 9.84
CA GLU A 347 7.21 27.56 10.99
C GLU A 347 5.91 27.19 11.68
N GLU A 348 5.74 25.92 11.96
CA GLU A 348 4.60 25.40 12.71
C GLU A 348 5.09 24.29 13.64
N ALA A 349 4.33 23.99 14.71
CA ALA A 349 4.72 22.98 15.67
C ALA A 349 5.17 21.67 14.99
N GLY A 350 6.44 21.30 15.19
CA GLY A 350 7.06 20.09 14.65
C GLY A 350 7.78 20.22 13.31
N GLY A 351 7.71 21.36 12.60
CA GLY A 351 8.39 21.47 11.31
C GLY A 351 8.56 22.86 10.73
N VAL A 352 9.49 22.94 9.81
CA VAL A 352 9.81 24.16 9.05
C VAL A 352 9.56 23.90 7.57
N TYR A 353 8.90 24.85 6.93
CA TYR A 353 8.54 24.78 5.51
C TYR A 353 9.17 25.96 4.77
N ASP A 354 10.12 25.69 3.89
CA ASP A 354 10.70 26.67 2.97
C ASP A 354 10.19 26.41 1.56
N TYR A 355 9.93 27.44 0.77
CA TYR A 355 9.47 27.25 -0.60
C TYR A 355 9.93 28.36 -1.53
N VAL A 356 10.12 28.02 -2.79
CA VAL A 356 10.42 28.91 -3.90
C VAL A 356 9.45 28.64 -5.02
N THR A 357 8.94 29.70 -5.65
CA THR A 357 7.96 29.60 -6.71
C THR A 357 8.52 30.16 -8.02
N GLY A 358 8.08 29.58 -9.15
CA GLY A 358 8.37 30.12 -10.47
C GLY A 358 9.80 29.86 -10.98
N ILE A 359 10.46 28.80 -10.51
CA ILE A 359 11.72 28.35 -11.10
C ILE A 359 11.46 27.95 -12.54
N ASP A 360 12.16 28.58 -13.50
CA ASP A 360 12.09 28.19 -14.90
C ASP A 360 12.98 26.99 -15.17
N TYR A 361 12.37 25.89 -15.56
CA TYR A 361 13.08 24.70 -15.98
C TYR A 361 12.65 24.30 -17.40
N ARG A 362 13.43 24.71 -18.41
CA ARG A 362 13.19 24.38 -19.83
C ARG A 362 11.79 24.77 -20.31
N GLY A 363 11.34 25.95 -19.91
CA GLY A 363 10.01 26.50 -20.22
C GLY A 363 8.88 25.95 -19.36
N GLU A 364 9.18 25.17 -18.32
CA GLU A 364 8.25 24.74 -17.29
C GLU A 364 8.43 25.57 -16.03
N SER A 365 7.36 26.20 -15.53
CA SER A 365 7.39 26.89 -14.23
C SER A 365 7.19 25.87 -13.10
N ILE A 366 8.20 25.71 -12.28
CA ILE A 366 8.26 24.71 -11.21
C ILE A 366 8.36 25.39 -9.86
N ASN A 367 7.69 24.85 -8.85
CA ASN A 367 7.82 25.27 -7.48
C ASN A 367 8.52 24.17 -6.69
N VAL A 368 9.42 24.56 -5.81
CA VAL A 368 10.14 23.65 -4.91
C VAL A 368 9.69 23.94 -3.49
N VAL A 369 9.37 22.89 -2.76
CA VAL A 369 9.00 22.95 -1.34
C VAL A 369 9.93 22.06 -0.55
N GLU A 370 10.54 22.61 0.49
CA GLU A 370 11.35 21.89 1.47
C GLU A 370 10.58 21.84 2.79
N TYR A 371 10.56 20.67 3.40
CA TYR A 371 10.04 20.46 4.74
C TYR A 371 11.12 19.83 5.61
N GLU A 372 11.41 20.45 6.74
CA GLU A 372 12.29 19.94 7.77
C GLU A 372 11.46 19.50 8.98
N ASP A 373 11.48 18.21 9.26
CA ASP A 373 10.89 17.64 10.47
C ASP A 373 11.86 17.82 11.62
N LEU A 374 11.48 18.63 12.58
CA LEU A 374 12.36 19.01 13.71
C LEU A 374 12.52 17.88 14.74
N GLU A 375 11.55 16.95 14.82
CA GLU A 375 11.61 15.82 15.73
C GLU A 375 12.51 14.71 15.16
N GLU A 376 12.27 14.34 13.91
CA GLU A 376 13.04 13.29 13.24
C GLU A 376 14.36 13.79 12.62
N LYS A 377 14.57 15.12 12.55
CA LYS A 377 15.70 15.79 11.88
C LYS A 377 15.87 15.34 10.42
N LYS A 378 14.77 15.17 9.73
CA LYS A 378 14.72 14.73 8.33
C LYS A 378 14.24 15.86 7.43
N LYS A 379 14.88 15.96 6.26
CA LYS A 379 14.47 16.90 5.21
C LYS A 379 13.78 16.20 4.06
N PHE A 380 12.73 16.85 3.57
CA PHE A 380 11.94 16.36 2.47
C PHE A 380 11.76 17.47 1.44
N LEU A 381 12.23 17.23 0.20
CA LEU A 381 12.03 18.15 -0.91
C LEU A 381 10.97 17.60 -1.85
N PHE A 382 10.16 18.51 -2.38
CA PHE A 382 9.14 18.21 -3.38
C PHE A 382 9.18 19.23 -4.50
N VAL A 383 8.98 18.77 -5.73
CA VAL A 383 8.73 19.61 -6.88
C VAL A 383 7.27 19.53 -7.28
N THR A 384 6.67 20.66 -7.64
CA THR A 384 5.24 20.73 -7.97
C THR A 384 4.96 21.88 -8.94
N ASP A 385 3.91 21.75 -9.73
CA ASP A 385 3.34 22.84 -10.55
C ASP A 385 2.07 23.46 -9.91
N LEU A 386 1.74 23.04 -8.68
CA LEU A 386 0.70 23.70 -7.89
C LEU A 386 1.20 25.05 -7.37
N SER A 387 0.40 26.13 -7.42
CA SER A 387 0.80 27.41 -6.85
C SER A 387 0.99 27.27 -5.32
N ILE A 388 2.15 27.69 -4.81
CA ILE A 388 2.49 27.57 -3.39
C ILE A 388 2.39 28.94 -2.71
N THR A 389 1.85 28.94 -1.51
CA THR A 389 1.75 30.10 -0.62
C THR A 389 1.93 29.63 0.82
N GLY A 390 2.21 30.52 1.76
CA GLY A 390 2.29 30.18 3.18
C GLY A 390 1.03 29.49 3.74
N ARG A 391 -0.16 29.77 3.15
CA ARG A 391 -1.43 29.15 3.59
C ARG A 391 -1.59 27.69 3.15
N ASN A 392 -0.91 27.27 2.08
CA ASN A 392 -1.14 25.94 1.49
C ASN A 392 0.11 25.05 1.44
N VAL A 393 1.27 25.56 1.81
CA VAL A 393 2.54 24.81 1.76
C VAL A 393 2.49 23.56 2.64
N LYS A 394 1.98 23.66 3.85
CA LYS A 394 1.80 22.52 4.77
C LYS A 394 0.96 21.40 4.13
N GLY A 395 -0.23 21.74 3.67
CA GLY A 395 -1.11 20.76 3.01
C GLY A 395 -0.49 20.15 1.75
N THR A 396 0.34 20.91 1.02
CA THR A 396 1.07 20.36 -0.14
C THR A 396 2.13 19.35 0.28
N VAL A 397 2.89 19.63 1.36
CA VAL A 397 3.86 18.69 1.94
C VAL A 397 3.17 17.43 2.47
N GLU A 398 2.08 17.57 3.21
CA GLU A 398 1.29 16.43 3.71
C GLU A 398 0.87 15.51 2.55
N ARG A 399 0.34 16.08 1.48
CA ARG A 399 -0.03 15.32 0.28
C ARG A 399 1.19 14.67 -0.41
N GLY A 400 2.32 15.33 -0.46
CA GLY A 400 3.58 14.74 -0.95
C GLY A 400 4.07 13.59 -0.08
N ARG A 401 3.96 13.71 1.25
CA ARG A 401 4.28 12.63 2.20
C ARG A 401 3.31 11.45 2.09
N TRP A 402 2.09 11.67 1.65
CA TRP A 402 1.11 10.59 1.43
C TRP A 402 1.53 9.59 0.34
N ARG A 403 2.57 9.86 -0.46
CA ARG A 403 3.19 8.83 -1.31
C ARG A 403 3.53 7.55 -0.53
N TRP A 404 3.99 7.69 0.71
CA TRP A 404 4.28 6.55 1.58
C TRP A 404 3.07 5.64 1.88
N LYS A 405 1.86 6.15 1.67
CA LYS A 405 0.64 5.38 1.87
C LYS A 405 0.48 4.24 0.85
N ILE A 406 0.95 4.43 -0.39
CA ILE A 406 0.93 3.34 -1.37
C ILE A 406 1.88 2.21 -0.97
N GLU A 407 3.03 2.56 -0.38
CA GLU A 407 4.01 1.59 0.10
C GLU A 407 3.50 0.89 1.38
N ASN A 408 3.09 1.65 2.39
CA ASN A 408 2.75 1.11 3.71
C ASN A 408 1.35 0.50 3.77
N GLU A 409 0.33 1.22 3.33
CA GLU A 409 -1.07 0.80 3.42
C GLU A 409 -1.54 0.10 2.14
N GLY A 410 -0.84 0.28 1.03
CA GLY A 410 -1.01 -0.42 -0.21
C GLY A 410 -0.19 -1.71 -0.24
N PHE A 411 1.02 -1.63 -0.77
CA PHE A 411 1.83 -2.82 -1.07
C PHE A 411 2.27 -3.60 0.16
N ASN A 412 2.73 -2.93 1.22
CA ASN A 412 3.15 -3.62 2.44
C ASN A 412 1.97 -4.35 3.09
N THR A 413 0.79 -3.72 3.11
CA THR A 413 -0.43 -4.38 3.57
C THR A 413 -0.76 -5.59 2.72
N GLN A 414 -0.72 -5.46 1.39
CA GLN A 414 -1.04 -6.54 0.47
C GLN A 414 -0.01 -7.68 0.49
N LYS A 415 1.26 -7.40 0.76
CA LYS A 415 2.32 -8.41 0.87
C LYS A 415 2.34 -9.11 2.24
N ASN A 416 2.28 -8.33 3.33
CA ASN A 416 2.65 -8.76 4.67
C ASN A 416 1.48 -8.82 5.66
N GLN A 417 0.29 -8.31 5.31
CA GLN A 417 -0.84 -8.19 6.23
C GLN A 417 -2.10 -8.92 5.72
N GLY A 418 -1.94 -10.13 5.17
CA GLY A 418 -3.04 -11.06 4.93
C GLY A 418 -3.48 -11.27 3.48
N TYR A 419 -3.10 -10.41 2.52
CA TYR A 419 -3.47 -10.62 1.10
C TYR A 419 -2.49 -11.52 0.35
N HIS A 420 -1.30 -11.75 0.92
CA HIS A 420 -0.27 -12.63 0.36
C HIS A 420 0.07 -12.31 -1.11
N LEU A 421 0.22 -11.02 -1.45
CA LEU A 421 0.43 -10.56 -2.82
C LEU A 421 1.65 -11.18 -3.50
N GLU A 422 2.68 -11.55 -2.74
CA GLU A 422 3.86 -12.25 -3.25
C GLU A 422 3.69 -13.77 -3.36
N HIS A 423 2.53 -14.32 -2.95
CA HIS A 423 2.24 -15.74 -3.12
C HIS A 423 1.91 -16.05 -4.59
N ARG A 424 2.48 -17.14 -5.10
CA ARG A 424 2.20 -17.60 -6.45
C ARG A 424 0.88 -18.36 -6.50
N PHE A 425 -0.25 -17.68 -6.61
CA PHE A 425 -1.58 -18.29 -6.70
C PHE A 425 -1.79 -19.11 -7.98
N SER A 426 -1.09 -18.77 -9.07
CA SER A 426 -1.11 -19.50 -10.33
C SER A 426 0.28 -19.61 -10.93
N HIS A 427 0.59 -20.76 -11.59
CA HIS A 427 1.79 -20.92 -12.40
C HIS A 427 1.62 -20.34 -13.81
N ASP A 428 0.38 -20.20 -14.26
CA ASP A 428 0.02 -19.52 -15.49
C ASP A 428 0.07 -18.00 -15.30
N TYR A 429 0.65 -17.30 -16.28
CA TYR A 429 0.84 -15.85 -16.19
C TYR A 429 -0.48 -15.08 -16.23
N GLN A 430 -1.41 -15.50 -17.10
CA GLN A 430 -2.75 -14.89 -17.18
C GLN A 430 -3.54 -15.13 -15.90
N GLY A 431 -3.49 -16.35 -15.37
CA GLY A 431 -4.09 -16.68 -14.08
C GLY A 431 -3.52 -15.84 -12.94
N MET A 432 -2.20 -15.60 -12.93
CA MET A 432 -1.54 -14.74 -11.95
C MET A 432 -2.04 -13.29 -12.01
N LYS A 433 -2.17 -12.71 -13.21
CA LYS A 433 -2.75 -11.37 -13.41
C LYS A 433 -4.20 -11.29 -12.91
N ASN A 434 -5.02 -12.30 -13.20
CA ASN A 434 -6.40 -12.35 -12.78
C ASN A 434 -6.52 -12.46 -11.25
N HIS A 435 -5.69 -13.28 -10.60
CA HIS A 435 -5.61 -13.29 -9.13
C HIS A 435 -5.22 -11.92 -8.56
N TYR A 436 -4.26 -11.23 -9.18
CA TYR A 436 -3.84 -9.90 -8.78
C TYR A 436 -5.01 -8.91 -8.76
N TYR A 437 -5.79 -8.82 -9.85
CA TYR A 437 -6.93 -7.91 -9.91
C TYR A 437 -8.02 -8.24 -8.88
N LEU A 438 -8.29 -9.53 -8.65
CA LEU A 438 -9.27 -9.95 -7.64
C LEU A 438 -8.80 -9.61 -6.21
N ILE A 439 -7.49 -9.63 -5.96
CA ILE A 439 -6.90 -9.11 -4.71
C ILE A 439 -7.14 -7.60 -4.62
N GLN A 440 -6.93 -6.83 -5.69
CA GLN A 440 -7.16 -5.38 -5.67
C GLN A 440 -8.64 -5.05 -5.38
N ILE A 441 -9.59 -5.78 -5.96
CA ILE A 441 -11.02 -5.62 -5.68
C ILE A 441 -11.32 -5.97 -4.22
N GLY A 442 -10.82 -7.09 -3.72
CA GLY A 442 -10.98 -7.49 -2.33
C GLY A 442 -10.41 -6.47 -1.35
N HIS A 443 -9.22 -5.94 -1.65
CA HIS A 443 -8.57 -4.90 -0.84
C HIS A 443 -9.37 -3.58 -0.85
N MET A 444 -9.93 -3.19 -1.99
CA MET A 444 -10.80 -2.01 -2.10
C MET A 444 -12.01 -2.10 -1.17
N ILE A 445 -12.69 -3.24 -1.16
CA ILE A 445 -13.85 -3.49 -0.28
C ILE A 445 -13.41 -3.52 1.19
N ALA A 446 -12.32 -4.20 1.47
CA ALA A 446 -11.79 -4.36 2.82
C ALA A 446 -11.40 -3.03 3.46
N GLN A 447 -10.73 -2.12 2.73
CA GLN A 447 -10.38 -0.80 3.25
C GLN A 447 -11.61 0.02 3.66
N ILE A 448 -12.71 -0.08 2.91
CA ILE A 448 -13.95 0.65 3.23
C ILE A 448 -14.57 0.13 4.53
N ILE A 449 -14.68 -1.20 4.69
CA ILE A 449 -15.23 -1.76 5.92
C ILE A 449 -14.29 -1.52 7.12
N GLU A 450 -12.98 -1.58 6.93
CA GLU A 450 -11.98 -1.30 7.98
C GLU A 450 -12.02 0.15 8.47
N ALA A 451 -12.27 1.11 7.56
CA ALA A 451 -12.31 2.53 7.86
C ALA A 451 -13.66 2.99 8.42
N TRP A 452 -14.66 2.13 8.45
CA TRP A 452 -16.00 2.48 8.97
C TRP A 452 -15.97 2.67 10.49
N GLU A 453 -15.96 3.94 10.92
CA GLU A 453 -15.80 4.34 12.31
C GLU A 453 -16.80 3.68 13.26
N MET A 454 -18.10 3.73 12.90
CA MET A 454 -19.16 3.21 13.77
C MET A 454 -18.96 1.74 14.11
N LEU A 455 -18.47 0.93 13.16
CA LEU A 455 -18.25 -0.49 13.35
C LEU A 455 -17.09 -0.78 14.30
N TRP A 456 -16.02 0.03 14.23
CA TRP A 456 -14.76 -0.27 14.90
C TRP A 456 -14.34 0.70 16.00
N LYS A 457 -15.14 1.75 16.32
CA LYS A 457 -14.79 2.78 17.33
C LYS A 457 -14.42 2.24 18.70
N LYS A 458 -15.03 1.11 19.13
CA LYS A 458 -14.73 0.44 20.40
C LYS A 458 -13.92 -0.85 20.23
N VAL A 459 -13.28 -1.02 19.07
CA VAL A 459 -12.52 -2.24 18.74
C VAL A 459 -11.05 -1.88 18.55
N LYS A 460 -10.24 -2.11 19.58
CA LYS A 460 -8.77 -1.91 19.54
C LYS A 460 -8.05 -3.18 19.09
N GLN A 461 -8.42 -3.70 17.94
CA GLN A 461 -7.84 -4.91 17.39
C GLN A 461 -7.01 -4.59 16.15
N SER A 462 -6.01 -5.45 15.88
CA SER A 462 -5.22 -5.38 14.65
C SER A 462 -6.12 -5.59 13.42
N ARG A 463 -5.64 -5.18 12.26
CA ARG A 463 -6.30 -5.41 10.97
C ARG A 463 -6.60 -6.91 10.79
N GLU A 464 -5.63 -7.77 11.00
CA GLU A 464 -5.78 -9.22 10.90
C GLU A 464 -6.90 -9.76 11.82
N GLN A 465 -6.98 -9.31 13.06
CA GLN A 465 -8.04 -9.71 13.99
C GLN A 465 -9.43 -9.27 13.53
N LYS A 466 -9.57 -8.08 12.93
CA LYS A 466 -10.83 -7.61 12.35
C LYS A 466 -11.29 -8.53 11.20
N HIS A 467 -10.38 -8.90 10.29
CA HIS A 467 -10.69 -9.80 9.18
C HIS A 467 -11.02 -11.21 9.66
N ARG A 468 -10.37 -11.70 10.71
CA ARG A 468 -10.71 -12.96 11.37
C ARG A 468 -12.11 -12.92 12.00
N LEU A 469 -12.52 -11.79 12.57
CA LEU A 469 -13.89 -11.61 13.07
C LEU A 469 -14.92 -11.60 11.93
N LEU A 470 -14.60 -10.97 10.79
CA LEU A 470 -15.44 -10.98 9.60
C LEU A 470 -15.61 -12.44 9.08
N LEU A 471 -14.52 -13.20 8.95
CA LEU A 471 -14.59 -14.60 8.53
C LEU A 471 -15.40 -15.45 9.53
N THR A 472 -15.17 -15.28 10.83
CA THR A 472 -15.93 -15.99 11.86
C THR A 472 -17.43 -15.68 11.77
N ALA A 473 -17.79 -14.42 11.57
CA ALA A 473 -19.19 -14.05 11.38
C ALA A 473 -19.77 -14.63 10.09
N TRP A 474 -18.99 -14.63 8.99
CA TRP A 474 -19.41 -15.20 7.71
C TRP A 474 -19.68 -16.71 7.78
N LYS A 475 -18.91 -17.43 8.60
CA LYS A 475 -19.06 -18.88 8.79
C LYS A 475 -20.21 -19.27 9.74
N ASN A 476 -20.62 -18.38 10.64
CA ASN A 476 -21.53 -18.74 11.73
C ASN A 476 -22.85 -17.96 11.73
N ARG A 477 -23.05 -17.03 10.80
CA ARG A 477 -24.26 -16.21 10.72
C ARG A 477 -24.83 -16.21 9.32
N GLY A 478 -25.99 -16.82 9.16
CA GLY A 478 -26.72 -16.85 7.89
C GLY A 478 -27.25 -15.46 7.51
N LEU A 479 -27.09 -15.10 6.26
CA LEU A 479 -27.67 -13.89 5.70
C LEU A 479 -29.19 -14.01 5.50
N LYS A 480 -29.70 -15.24 5.33
CA LYS A 480 -31.11 -15.54 5.16
C LYS A 480 -31.95 -15.07 6.36
N GLU A 481 -31.46 -15.28 7.57
CA GLU A 481 -32.09 -14.81 8.79
C GLU A 481 -32.08 -13.28 8.94
N SER A 482 -31.22 -12.63 8.19
CA SER A 482 -30.94 -11.19 8.26
C SER A 482 -31.39 -10.41 7.00
N LEU A 483 -32.24 -10.97 6.14
CA LEU A 483 -32.67 -10.32 4.90
C LEU A 483 -33.25 -8.91 5.13
N ARG A 484 -34.06 -8.73 6.18
CA ARG A 484 -34.60 -7.42 6.56
C ARG A 484 -33.51 -6.42 6.97
N GLU A 485 -32.43 -6.90 7.58
CA GLU A 485 -31.27 -6.07 7.92
C GLU A 485 -30.50 -5.65 6.68
N LEU A 486 -30.41 -6.51 5.66
CA LEU A 486 -29.74 -6.22 4.40
C LEU A 486 -30.41 -5.13 3.57
N GLU A 487 -31.70 -4.88 3.77
CA GLU A 487 -32.46 -3.83 3.11
C GLU A 487 -32.27 -2.45 3.74
N LYS A 488 -31.77 -2.39 4.98
CA LYS A 488 -31.54 -1.14 5.68
C LYS A 488 -30.39 -0.37 5.04
N LYS A 489 -30.64 0.89 4.72
CA LYS A 489 -29.58 1.81 4.24
C LYS A 489 -28.54 2.02 5.32
N ILE A 490 -27.28 2.02 4.94
CA ILE A 490 -26.18 2.33 5.84
C ILE A 490 -25.70 3.78 5.65
N GLN A 491 -25.26 4.39 6.74
CA GLN A 491 -24.49 5.62 6.71
C GLN A 491 -23.06 5.28 7.12
N VAL A 492 -22.15 5.36 6.18
CA VAL A 492 -20.72 5.11 6.47
C VAL A 492 -20.05 6.45 6.71
N ARG A 493 -19.45 6.60 7.89
CA ARG A 493 -18.54 7.68 8.22
C ARG A 493 -17.15 7.09 8.42
N PHE A 494 -16.17 7.73 7.83
CA PHE A 494 -14.78 7.35 7.93
C PHE A 494 -14.10 8.14 9.06
N ALA A 495 -13.26 7.46 9.85
CA ALA A 495 -12.53 8.03 10.99
C ALA A 495 -11.11 8.45 10.60
#